data_6a8f55f5490f9a854932151246562298
#
_entry.id   6a8f55f5490f9a854932151246562298
#
_cell.length_a   1.000
_cell.length_b   1.000
_cell.length_c   1.000
_cell.angle_alpha   90.00
_cell.angle_beta   90.00
_cell.angle_gamma   90.00
#
_symmetry.space_group_name_H-M   'P 1'
#
loop_
_entity.id
_entity.type
_entity.pdbx_description
1 polymer ?
#
loop_
_entity_poly.entity_id
_entity_poly.type
_entity_poly.pdbx_seq_one_letter_code
_entity_poly.pdbx_strand_id
1 'polypeptide(L)'
;MSYSAALKDIITAYRNLSFNDRASFYSTISNDICLTDEHLQSFLIETRIANGHSCIYCGGSHVVKNGTRKDGTQRFLCRDCKKSFLPTSCSVTSGTKKGLSVWVSYLKCMMEGKTLRESSEACGISMSTAFAWRHRILDALHEVTENVCLDGVVEADETFFNVSYKGNHRAFTLPRKPHKRGSAVHTKGLSSEKVCVPCAINEGGVSYAEPAKLGKVSSDCIAKVLGGVIPPGAVLCTDNERAYLRFAGERGIGLVQMDTDSRTTEKDGKRYGIQRVNAYHSRLKGFLQRFHGVSTKYLGNYLVWNNFLENNRRGREDILSTMLSQITTIRMTLRNRDISKRPPVPCAA
;
A
#
# COMPACT_ATOMS: atom_id res chain seq x y z
N MET A 1 -16.47 8.71 -15.63
CA MET A 1 -17.55 8.92 -14.62
C MET A 1 -18.36 10.14 -15.01
N SER A 2 -19.69 10.03 -15.10
CA SER A 2 -20.55 11.19 -15.35
C SER A 2 -20.86 11.88 -14.02
N TYR A 3 -20.37 13.10 -13.84
CA TYR A 3 -20.74 13.94 -12.70
C TYR A 3 -22.23 14.31 -12.75
N SER A 4 -22.86 14.45 -11.57
CA SER A 4 -24.20 15.03 -11.50
C SER A 4 -24.23 16.45 -12.08
N ALA A 5 -25.39 16.93 -12.51
CA ALA A 5 -25.54 18.29 -13.06
C ALA A 5 -25.03 19.35 -12.06
N ALA A 6 -25.46 19.26 -10.81
CA ALA A 6 -25.03 20.16 -9.74
C ALA A 6 -23.50 20.17 -9.52
N LEU A 7 -22.83 19.02 -9.62
CA LEU A 7 -21.37 18.95 -9.47
C LEU A 7 -20.65 19.56 -10.69
N LYS A 8 -21.23 19.43 -11.91
CA LYS A 8 -20.70 20.10 -13.11
C LYS A 8 -20.76 21.62 -12.98
N ASP A 9 -21.86 22.16 -12.45
CA ASP A 9 -22.03 23.59 -12.22
C ASP A 9 -21.03 24.12 -11.20
N ILE A 10 -20.82 23.40 -10.09
CA ILE A 10 -19.81 23.75 -9.08
C ILE A 10 -18.40 23.73 -9.66
N ILE A 11 -18.04 22.71 -10.46
CA ILE A 11 -16.73 22.62 -11.10
C ILE A 11 -16.53 23.78 -12.08
N THR A 12 -17.55 24.15 -12.82
CA THR A 12 -17.50 25.26 -13.77
C THR A 12 -17.33 26.59 -13.05
N ALA A 13 -18.11 26.83 -12.01
CA ALA A 13 -17.97 28.01 -11.16
C ALA A 13 -16.57 28.11 -10.55
N TYR A 14 -16.04 27.01 -9.97
CA TYR A 14 -14.69 26.96 -9.42
C TYR A 14 -13.60 27.28 -10.45
N ARG A 15 -13.73 26.82 -11.69
CA ARG A 15 -12.76 27.10 -12.75
C ARG A 15 -12.72 28.58 -13.15
N ASN A 16 -13.78 29.31 -12.94
CA ASN A 16 -13.89 30.75 -13.23
C ASN A 16 -13.41 31.65 -12.08
N LEU A 17 -13.09 31.09 -10.90
CA LEU A 17 -12.56 31.85 -9.77
C LEU A 17 -11.12 32.32 -10.02
N SER A 18 -10.74 33.45 -9.41
CA SER A 18 -9.33 33.89 -9.33
C SER A 18 -8.48 32.88 -8.56
N PHE A 19 -7.16 32.94 -8.70
CA PHE A 19 -6.24 32.07 -7.95
C PHE A 19 -6.43 32.20 -6.42
N ASN A 20 -6.61 33.41 -5.92
CA ASN A 20 -6.81 33.66 -4.49
C ASN A 20 -8.16 33.13 -4.01
N ASP A 21 -9.23 33.29 -4.82
CA ASP A 21 -10.55 32.77 -4.47
C ASP A 21 -10.56 31.25 -4.51
N ARG A 22 -9.84 30.61 -5.45
CA ARG A 22 -9.67 29.15 -5.46
C ARG A 22 -8.95 28.65 -4.23
N ALA A 23 -7.91 29.33 -3.80
CA ALA A 23 -7.16 28.97 -2.57
C ALA A 23 -8.05 29.12 -1.33
N SER A 24 -8.83 30.20 -1.26
CA SER A 24 -9.79 30.46 -0.17
C SER A 24 -10.92 29.43 -0.16
N PHE A 25 -11.50 29.13 -1.33
CA PHE A 25 -12.55 28.10 -1.51
C PHE A 25 -12.04 26.70 -1.11
N TYR A 26 -10.81 26.34 -1.55
CA TYR A 26 -10.18 25.08 -1.16
C TYR A 26 -9.94 25.00 0.35
N SER A 27 -9.46 26.08 0.97
CA SER A 27 -9.25 26.16 2.42
C SER A 27 -10.58 26.00 3.18
N THR A 28 -11.62 26.69 2.75
CA THR A 28 -12.98 26.63 3.33
C THR A 28 -13.55 25.21 3.19
N ILE A 29 -13.58 24.65 1.98
CA ILE A 29 -14.07 23.28 1.77
C ILE A 29 -13.22 22.24 2.50
N SER A 30 -11.90 22.39 2.55
CA SER A 30 -11.05 21.48 3.31
C SER A 30 -11.34 21.49 4.80
N ASN A 31 -11.79 22.63 5.34
CA ASN A 31 -12.23 22.75 6.72
C ASN A 31 -13.68 22.24 6.92
N ASP A 32 -14.56 22.46 5.94
CA ASP A 32 -15.97 22.05 5.98
C ASP A 32 -16.17 20.55 5.66
N ILE A 33 -15.26 19.93 4.89
CA ILE A 33 -15.17 18.48 4.75
C ILE A 33 -14.55 17.87 6.03
N CYS A 34 -15.04 18.27 7.16
CA CYS A 34 -14.98 17.49 8.37
C CYS A 34 -15.95 16.32 8.18
N LEU A 35 -15.47 15.22 7.57
CA LEU A 35 -16.24 13.99 7.42
C LEU A 35 -16.65 13.53 8.81
N THR A 36 -17.87 13.86 9.21
CA THR A 36 -18.42 13.42 10.49
C THR A 36 -18.57 11.91 10.51
N ASP A 37 -18.56 11.31 11.67
CA ASP A 37 -18.79 9.87 11.80
C ASP A 37 -20.11 9.43 11.16
N GLU A 38 -21.11 10.29 11.14
CA GLU A 38 -22.42 10.06 10.52
C GLU A 38 -22.32 9.98 9.00
N HIS A 39 -21.63 10.92 8.36
CA HIS A 39 -21.38 10.89 6.91
C HIS A 39 -20.61 9.64 6.49
N LEU A 40 -19.59 9.27 7.27
CA LEU A 40 -18.79 8.07 7.01
C LEU A 40 -19.59 6.78 7.21
N GLN A 41 -20.48 6.74 8.19
CA GLN A 41 -21.41 5.61 8.37
C GLN A 41 -22.38 5.49 7.18
N SER A 42 -22.95 6.60 6.72
CA SER A 42 -23.83 6.62 5.54
C SER A 42 -23.12 6.11 4.31
N PHE A 43 -21.90 6.56 4.07
CA PHE A 43 -21.02 6.07 2.99
C PHE A 43 -20.78 4.55 3.08
N LEU A 44 -20.51 4.02 4.28
CA LEU A 44 -20.33 2.58 4.48
C LEU A 44 -21.61 1.77 4.24
N ILE A 45 -22.77 2.31 4.61
CA ILE A 45 -24.06 1.66 4.37
C ILE A 45 -24.32 1.60 2.85
N GLU A 46 -24.08 2.69 2.15
CA GLU A 46 -24.24 2.76 0.70
C GLU A 46 -23.30 1.78 -0.03
N THR A 47 -22.01 1.85 0.26
CA THR A 47 -20.98 1.12 -0.50
C THR A 47 -20.87 -0.36 -0.14
N ARG A 48 -20.91 -0.71 1.17
CA ARG A 48 -20.67 -2.09 1.61
C ARG A 48 -21.92 -2.94 1.72
N ILE A 49 -23.05 -2.32 1.99
CA ILE A 49 -24.30 -3.02 2.28
C ILE A 49 -25.34 -2.71 1.19
N ALA A 50 -24.96 -2.04 0.11
CA ALA A 50 -25.86 -1.62 -0.97
C ALA A 50 -27.16 -1.00 -0.38
N ASN A 51 -27.02 0.04 0.44
CA ASN A 51 -28.12 0.70 1.15
C ASN A 51 -28.95 -0.23 2.07
N GLY A 52 -28.32 -1.27 2.60
CA GLY A 52 -28.96 -2.24 3.50
C GLY A 52 -29.51 -3.48 2.78
N HIS A 53 -29.20 -3.66 1.49
CA HIS A 53 -29.69 -4.77 0.69
C HIS A 53 -28.68 -5.91 0.48
N SER A 54 -27.51 -5.88 1.11
CA SER A 54 -26.50 -6.93 0.97
C SER A 54 -25.88 -7.34 2.30
N CYS A 55 -25.83 -8.62 2.57
CA CYS A 55 -25.19 -9.17 3.75
C CYS A 55 -23.67 -9.29 3.54
N ILE A 56 -22.88 -8.71 4.42
CA ILE A 56 -21.41 -8.78 4.40
C ILE A 56 -20.84 -10.18 4.65
N TYR A 57 -21.63 -11.13 5.13
CA TYR A 57 -21.19 -12.48 5.43
C TYR A 57 -21.50 -13.48 4.32
N CYS A 58 -22.70 -13.44 3.75
CA CYS A 58 -23.17 -14.42 2.76
C CYS A 58 -23.57 -13.79 1.42
N GLY A 59 -23.57 -12.45 1.30
CA GLY A 59 -24.03 -11.76 0.09
C GLY A 59 -25.55 -11.77 -0.10
N GLY A 60 -26.30 -12.45 0.77
CA GLY A 60 -27.77 -12.53 0.68
C GLY A 60 -28.45 -11.18 0.76
N SER A 61 -29.60 -11.04 0.09
CA SER A 61 -30.33 -9.78 -0.03
C SER A 61 -31.39 -9.56 1.07
N HIS A 62 -31.71 -10.57 1.87
CA HIS A 62 -32.70 -10.46 2.95
C HIS A 62 -32.09 -9.83 4.21
N VAL A 63 -31.70 -8.57 4.11
CA VAL A 63 -31.12 -7.78 5.19
C VAL A 63 -32.16 -6.81 5.74
N VAL A 64 -32.28 -6.75 7.07
CA VAL A 64 -33.20 -5.83 7.74
C VAL A 64 -32.46 -5.01 8.79
N LYS A 65 -32.93 -3.80 9.06
CA LYS A 65 -32.45 -2.98 10.18
C LYS A 65 -32.79 -3.69 11.49
N ASN A 66 -31.83 -3.75 12.42
CA ASN A 66 -31.97 -4.47 13.70
C ASN A 66 -31.56 -3.57 14.89
N GLY A 67 -32.23 -2.42 14.98
CA GLY A 67 -31.94 -1.41 15.98
C GLY A 67 -30.61 -0.70 15.79
N THR A 68 -30.31 0.18 16.73
CA THR A 68 -29.08 0.99 16.77
C THR A 68 -28.27 0.68 18.02
N ARG A 69 -26.97 0.94 17.98
CA ARG A 69 -26.10 0.91 19.16
C ARG A 69 -26.25 2.22 19.96
N LYS A 70 -25.65 2.24 21.15
CA LYS A 70 -25.59 3.45 22.00
C LYS A 70 -24.91 4.65 21.35
N ASP A 71 -24.00 4.38 20.40
CA ASP A 71 -23.26 5.38 19.61
C ASP A 71 -23.99 5.81 18.32
N GLY A 72 -25.27 5.45 18.16
CA GLY A 72 -26.07 5.77 16.97
C GLY A 72 -25.83 4.87 15.76
N THR A 73 -24.85 3.96 15.81
CA THR A 73 -24.52 3.11 14.65
C THR A 73 -25.65 2.13 14.34
N GLN A 74 -26.16 2.15 13.11
CA GLN A 74 -27.20 1.22 12.64
C GLN A 74 -26.69 -0.21 12.65
N ARG A 75 -27.44 -1.13 13.25
CA ARG A 75 -27.23 -2.57 13.20
C ARG A 75 -28.13 -3.20 12.15
N PHE A 76 -27.62 -4.22 11.48
CA PHE A 76 -28.33 -5.02 10.49
C PHE A 76 -28.39 -6.49 10.89
N LEU A 77 -29.41 -7.20 10.42
CA LEU A 77 -29.59 -8.64 10.56
C LEU A 77 -29.86 -9.23 9.17
N CYS A 78 -29.08 -10.21 8.78
CA CYS A 78 -29.39 -11.03 7.62
C CYS A 78 -30.34 -12.17 8.00
N ARG A 79 -31.46 -12.27 7.33
CA ARG A 79 -32.45 -13.34 7.56
C ARG A 79 -32.04 -14.67 6.96
N ASP A 80 -31.14 -14.66 5.94
CA ASP A 80 -30.65 -15.88 5.31
C ASP A 80 -29.63 -16.59 6.22
N CYS A 81 -28.54 -15.92 6.60
CA CYS A 81 -27.50 -16.51 7.45
C CYS A 81 -27.67 -16.27 8.95
N LYS A 82 -28.71 -15.58 9.38
CA LYS A 82 -29.07 -15.25 10.78
C LYS A 82 -27.99 -14.44 11.54
N LYS A 83 -27.02 -13.86 10.85
CA LYS A 83 -25.95 -13.08 11.49
C LYS A 83 -26.31 -11.59 11.55
N SER A 84 -26.07 -11.01 12.72
CA SER A 84 -26.17 -9.55 12.92
C SER A 84 -24.81 -8.89 12.66
N PHE A 85 -24.80 -7.70 12.09
CA PHE A 85 -23.59 -6.98 11.73
C PHE A 85 -23.77 -5.46 11.74
N LEU A 86 -22.64 -4.76 11.71
CA LEU A 86 -22.52 -3.32 11.56
C LEU A 86 -21.91 -2.99 10.18
N PRO A 87 -22.05 -1.78 9.65
CA PRO A 87 -21.38 -1.36 8.43
C PRO A 87 -19.86 -1.57 8.47
N THR A 88 -19.25 -1.43 9.63
CA THR A 88 -17.80 -1.65 9.84
C THR A 88 -17.41 -3.10 10.08
N SER A 89 -18.34 -4.04 10.24
CA SER A 89 -17.98 -5.44 10.51
C SER A 89 -17.15 -6.06 9.40
N CYS A 90 -16.16 -6.85 9.76
CA CYS A 90 -15.21 -7.49 8.80
C CYS A 90 -14.47 -6.48 7.88
N SER A 91 -14.32 -5.23 8.27
CA SER A 91 -13.44 -4.27 7.59
C SER A 91 -12.19 -3.98 8.42
N VAL A 92 -11.29 -3.19 7.86
CA VAL A 92 -10.11 -2.68 8.58
C VAL A 92 -10.52 -1.98 9.88
N THR A 93 -11.63 -1.24 9.85
CA THR A 93 -12.15 -0.47 10.99
C THR A 93 -12.94 -1.32 12.01
N SER A 94 -13.11 -2.62 11.76
CA SER A 94 -13.87 -3.52 12.63
C SER A 94 -13.28 -3.62 14.03
N GLY A 95 -14.16 -3.63 15.05
CA GLY A 95 -13.79 -3.81 16.45
C GLY A 95 -13.07 -2.63 17.10
N THR A 96 -13.05 -1.46 16.45
CA THR A 96 -12.53 -0.22 17.05
C THR A 96 -13.54 0.43 18.00
N LYS A 97 -13.02 1.13 19.02
CA LYS A 97 -13.80 2.01 19.90
C LYS A 97 -13.72 3.47 19.46
N LYS A 98 -12.89 3.78 18.46
CA LYS A 98 -12.73 5.14 17.93
C LYS A 98 -13.66 5.34 16.75
N GLY A 99 -14.16 6.56 16.59
CA GLY A 99 -14.99 6.95 15.47
C GLY A 99 -14.28 6.85 14.13
N LEU A 100 -15.03 6.82 13.04
CA LEU A 100 -14.49 6.72 11.69
C LEU A 100 -13.70 7.98 11.29
N SER A 101 -14.07 9.15 11.80
CA SER A 101 -13.36 10.41 11.60
C SER A 101 -11.90 10.34 12.08
N VAL A 102 -11.64 9.62 13.18
CA VAL A 102 -10.27 9.39 13.66
C VAL A 102 -9.48 8.50 12.69
N TRP A 103 -10.14 7.53 12.04
CA TRP A 103 -9.50 6.73 10.98
C TRP A 103 -9.13 7.59 9.77
N VAL A 104 -10.01 8.50 9.34
CA VAL A 104 -9.71 9.44 8.25
C VAL A 104 -8.51 10.33 8.62
N SER A 105 -8.47 10.86 9.84
CA SER A 105 -7.31 11.62 10.32
C SER A 105 -6.02 10.80 10.30
N TYR A 106 -6.11 9.50 10.64
CA TYR A 106 -4.98 8.60 10.57
C TYR A 106 -4.52 8.32 9.13
N LEU A 107 -5.46 8.16 8.19
CA LEU A 107 -5.13 8.04 6.75
C LEU A 107 -4.42 9.29 6.23
N LYS A 108 -4.86 10.49 6.62
CA LYS A 108 -4.16 11.75 6.29
C LYS A 108 -2.72 11.74 6.81
N CYS A 109 -2.49 11.30 8.04
CA CYS A 109 -1.14 11.13 8.58
C CYS A 109 -0.30 10.13 7.76
N MET A 110 -0.90 9.07 7.24
CA MET A 110 -0.20 8.13 6.37
C MET A 110 0.15 8.75 5.01
N MET A 111 -0.75 9.51 4.40
CA MET A 111 -0.47 10.23 3.15
C MET A 111 0.72 11.20 3.29
N GLU A 112 0.83 11.86 4.42
CA GLU A 112 1.94 12.75 4.76
C GLU A 112 3.24 12.02 5.11
N GLY A 113 3.19 10.69 5.22
CA GLY A 113 4.36 9.87 5.59
C GLY A 113 4.78 10.02 7.04
N LYS A 114 3.86 10.40 7.95
CA LYS A 114 4.13 10.56 9.37
C LYS A 114 4.58 9.26 10.04
N THR A 115 5.46 9.38 11.00
CA THR A 115 5.90 8.30 11.88
C THR A 115 4.74 7.81 12.76
N LEU A 116 4.93 6.66 13.44
CA LEU A 116 3.91 6.15 14.39
C LEU A 116 3.66 7.13 15.54
N ARG A 117 4.71 7.79 16.03
CA ARG A 117 4.61 8.76 17.13
C ARG A 117 3.79 9.97 16.70
N GLU A 118 4.15 10.62 15.61
CA GLU A 118 3.43 11.76 15.06
C GLU A 118 1.96 11.43 14.77
N SER A 119 1.69 10.25 14.18
CA SER A 119 0.32 9.80 13.92
C SER A 119 -0.48 9.54 15.21
N SER A 120 0.19 8.97 16.23
CA SER A 120 -0.40 8.71 17.54
C SER A 120 -0.82 10.01 18.23
N GLU A 121 0.06 10.99 18.23
CA GLU A 121 -0.18 12.32 18.81
C GLU A 121 -1.27 13.08 18.04
N ALA A 122 -1.17 13.15 16.71
CA ALA A 122 -2.13 13.85 15.86
C ALA A 122 -3.57 13.29 15.96
N CYS A 123 -3.71 11.98 16.16
CA CYS A 123 -5.02 11.31 16.22
C CYS A 123 -5.52 11.04 17.65
N GLY A 124 -4.80 11.40 18.69
CA GLY A 124 -5.18 11.12 20.08
C GLY A 124 -5.38 9.63 20.37
N ILE A 125 -4.50 8.79 19.82
CA ILE A 125 -4.52 7.33 19.99
C ILE A 125 -3.21 6.83 20.59
N SER A 126 -3.20 5.63 21.16
CA SER A 126 -1.96 5.06 21.69
C SER A 126 -1.02 4.61 20.54
N MET A 127 0.28 4.58 20.82
CA MET A 127 1.30 4.05 19.90
C MET A 127 0.99 2.62 19.43
N SER A 128 0.49 1.77 20.30
CA SER A 128 0.10 0.40 19.97
C SER A 128 -1.11 0.37 19.02
N THR A 129 -2.06 1.28 19.21
CA THR A 129 -3.20 1.45 18.29
C THR A 129 -2.72 1.96 16.94
N ALA A 130 -1.88 3.01 16.91
CA ALA A 130 -1.31 3.55 15.69
C ALA A 130 -0.53 2.47 14.90
N PHE A 131 0.26 1.66 15.58
CA PHE A 131 0.97 0.52 14.98
C PHE A 131 0.00 -0.50 14.37
N ALA A 132 -1.00 -0.93 15.13
CA ALA A 132 -1.97 -1.92 14.66
C ALA A 132 -2.79 -1.39 13.47
N TRP A 133 -3.24 -0.15 13.53
CA TRP A 133 -3.99 0.49 12.45
C TRP A 133 -3.16 0.59 11.18
N ARG A 134 -1.89 1.03 11.28
CA ARG A 134 -0.98 1.10 10.13
C ARG A 134 -0.89 -0.23 9.42
N HIS A 135 -0.62 -1.30 10.12
CA HIS A 135 -0.47 -2.61 9.51
C HIS A 135 -1.78 -3.17 8.95
N ARG A 136 -2.91 -2.92 9.61
CA ARG A 136 -4.22 -3.30 9.07
C ARG A 136 -4.56 -2.57 7.77
N ILE A 137 -4.26 -1.27 7.70
CA ILE A 137 -4.45 -0.47 6.48
C ILE A 137 -3.53 -0.98 5.37
N LEU A 138 -2.25 -1.20 5.67
CA LEU A 138 -1.28 -1.66 4.68
C LEU A 138 -1.58 -3.07 4.16
N ASP A 139 -2.09 -3.95 5.01
CA ASP A 139 -2.57 -5.27 4.57
C ASP A 139 -3.79 -5.16 3.63
N ALA A 140 -4.67 -4.19 3.87
CA ALA A 140 -5.78 -3.94 2.96
C ALA A 140 -5.33 -3.32 1.62
N LEU A 141 -4.29 -2.50 1.62
CA LEU A 141 -3.72 -1.93 0.41
C LEU A 141 -2.89 -2.94 -0.41
N HIS A 142 -2.49 -4.05 0.18
CA HIS A 142 -1.72 -5.09 -0.49
C HIS A 142 -2.47 -5.63 -1.72
N GLU A 143 -3.74 -5.94 -1.55
CA GLU A 143 -4.60 -6.45 -2.64
C GLU A 143 -4.66 -5.50 -3.85
N VAL A 144 -4.63 -4.19 -3.61
CA VAL A 144 -4.63 -3.18 -4.69
C VAL A 144 -3.28 -3.12 -5.40
N THR A 145 -2.20 -3.25 -4.64
CA THR A 145 -0.84 -3.17 -5.21
C THR A 145 -0.43 -4.44 -5.93
N GLU A 146 -1.01 -5.60 -5.61
CA GLU A 146 -0.78 -6.85 -6.33
C GLU A 146 -1.40 -6.88 -7.73
N ASN A 147 -2.46 -6.11 -7.96
CA ASN A 147 -3.15 -6.03 -9.24
C ASN A 147 -2.55 -4.99 -10.22
N VAL A 148 -1.31 -4.57 -9.98
CA VAL A 148 -0.60 -3.65 -10.87
C VAL A 148 -0.13 -4.40 -12.13
N CYS A 149 -0.30 -3.76 -13.30
CA CYS A 149 0.23 -4.23 -14.58
C CYS A 149 1.33 -3.28 -15.08
N LEU A 150 2.52 -3.82 -15.29
CA LEU A 150 3.67 -3.09 -15.82
C LEU A 150 3.83 -3.46 -17.30
N ASP A 151 3.09 -2.80 -18.15
CA ASP A 151 3.13 -2.97 -19.61
C ASP A 151 4.19 -2.08 -20.28
N GLY A 152 4.38 -2.26 -21.58
CA GLY A 152 5.31 -1.48 -22.40
C GLY A 152 6.78 -1.74 -22.05
N VAL A 153 7.56 -0.67 -21.88
CA VAL A 153 8.96 -0.76 -21.49
C VAL A 153 9.09 -0.68 -19.96
N VAL A 154 9.64 -1.71 -19.37
CA VAL A 154 9.78 -1.90 -17.93
C VAL A 154 11.25 -1.94 -17.56
N GLU A 155 11.68 -1.07 -16.64
CA GLU A 155 13.02 -1.12 -16.04
C GLU A 155 12.95 -1.92 -14.75
N ALA A 156 13.83 -2.90 -14.56
CA ALA A 156 13.93 -3.69 -13.33
C ALA A 156 15.36 -3.83 -12.83
N ASP A 157 15.50 -3.81 -11.52
CA ASP A 157 16.77 -3.98 -10.79
C ASP A 157 16.46 -4.32 -9.32
N GLU A 158 17.42 -4.84 -8.58
CA GLU A 158 17.24 -5.13 -7.17
C GLU A 158 17.82 -4.04 -6.26
N THR A 159 17.08 -3.77 -5.20
CA THR A 159 17.66 -3.05 -4.06
C THR A 159 17.73 -3.93 -2.83
N PHE A 160 18.64 -3.60 -1.91
CA PHE A 160 18.94 -4.41 -0.74
C PHE A 160 18.76 -3.61 0.53
N PHE A 161 18.08 -4.22 1.50
CA PHE A 161 17.90 -3.67 2.85
C PHE A 161 18.54 -4.58 3.89
N ASN A 162 19.22 -3.99 4.84
CA ASN A 162 19.81 -4.77 5.93
C ASN A 162 18.74 -5.44 6.78
N VAL A 163 18.94 -6.70 7.15
CA VAL A 163 18.02 -7.42 8.04
C VAL A 163 17.92 -6.70 9.38
N SER A 164 16.71 -6.39 9.79
CA SER A 164 16.39 -5.70 11.03
C SER A 164 15.42 -6.52 11.87
N TYR A 165 15.80 -6.83 13.07
CA TYR A 165 14.95 -7.51 14.07
C TYR A 165 14.30 -6.55 15.06
N LYS A 166 14.20 -5.26 14.72
CA LYS A 166 13.61 -4.22 15.57
C LYS A 166 12.22 -4.63 16.09
N GLY A 167 12.00 -4.53 17.38
CA GLY A 167 10.71 -4.87 18.00
C GLY A 167 10.42 -6.36 18.19
N ASN A 168 11.33 -7.25 17.79
CA ASN A 168 11.18 -8.70 17.98
C ASN A 168 11.87 -9.14 19.28
N HIS A 169 11.23 -8.94 20.43
CA HIS A 169 11.89 -9.18 21.71
C HIS A 169 11.51 -10.49 22.40
N ARG A 170 10.42 -11.16 22.01
CA ARG A 170 9.88 -12.28 22.81
C ARG A 170 9.28 -13.46 22.04
N ALA A 171 9.02 -13.37 20.75
CA ALA A 171 8.19 -14.35 20.06
C ALA A 171 8.97 -15.35 19.19
N PHE A 172 10.27 -15.13 18.94
CA PHE A 172 11.05 -15.91 17.99
C PHE A 172 12.49 -16.09 18.48
N THR A 173 13.07 -17.27 18.21
CA THR A 173 14.53 -17.45 18.30
C THR A 173 15.16 -16.68 17.14
N LEU A 174 15.89 -15.64 17.46
CA LEU A 174 16.53 -14.78 16.47
C LEU A 174 17.99 -15.17 16.29
N PRO A 175 18.56 -15.12 15.08
CA PRO A 175 19.99 -15.37 14.85
C PRO A 175 20.90 -14.43 15.64
N ARG A 176 20.43 -13.22 15.93
CA ARG A 176 21.11 -12.23 16.77
C ARG A 176 20.12 -11.31 17.47
N LYS A 177 20.58 -10.60 18.49
CA LYS A 177 19.78 -9.56 19.16
C LYS A 177 19.51 -8.37 18.23
N PRO A 178 18.35 -7.68 18.38
CA PRO A 178 18.11 -6.41 17.69
C PRO A 178 19.21 -5.38 18.03
N HIS A 179 19.65 -4.63 17.02
CA HIS A 179 20.58 -3.53 17.25
C HIS A 179 19.90 -2.38 18.01
N LYS A 180 20.65 -1.73 18.90
CA LYS A 180 20.17 -0.54 19.60
C LYS A 180 20.18 0.69 18.70
N ARG A 181 21.18 0.83 17.82
CA ARG A 181 21.34 1.91 16.85
C ARG A 181 22.01 1.39 15.59
N GLY A 182 21.62 1.96 14.43
CA GLY A 182 22.21 1.64 13.14
C GLY A 182 21.89 0.24 12.64
N SER A 183 22.37 -0.05 11.47
CA SER A 183 22.21 -1.34 10.77
C SER A 183 23.58 -1.88 10.38
N ALA A 184 24.42 -2.17 11.37
CA ALA A 184 25.71 -2.80 11.09
C ALA A 184 25.50 -4.17 10.42
N VAL A 185 26.12 -4.35 9.27
CA VAL A 185 26.21 -5.63 8.56
C VAL A 185 27.64 -6.11 8.72
N HIS A 186 27.81 -7.32 9.21
CA HIS A 186 29.13 -7.88 9.50
C HIS A 186 29.77 -8.51 8.26
N THR A 187 28.96 -8.90 7.29
CA THR A 187 29.41 -9.56 6.06
C THR A 187 29.40 -8.57 4.88
N LYS A 188 30.53 -8.47 4.19
CA LYS A 188 30.64 -7.65 2.97
C LYS A 188 29.82 -8.27 1.80
N GLY A 189 29.35 -7.43 0.89
CA GLY A 189 28.65 -7.85 -0.32
C GLY A 189 27.18 -8.21 -0.12
N LEU A 190 26.64 -9.07 -0.98
CA LEU A 190 25.25 -9.53 -1.02
C LEU A 190 25.11 -10.80 -0.16
N SER A 191 25.15 -10.61 1.15
CA SER A 191 25.06 -11.70 2.11
C SER A 191 23.62 -11.97 2.57
N SER A 192 23.43 -13.07 3.34
CA SER A 192 22.17 -13.39 4.01
C SER A 192 21.73 -12.37 5.06
N GLU A 193 22.57 -11.38 5.36
CA GLU A 193 22.21 -10.24 6.22
C GLU A 193 21.45 -9.13 5.46
N LYS A 194 21.21 -9.30 4.16
CA LYS A 194 20.46 -8.36 3.34
C LYS A 194 19.22 -9.01 2.75
N VAL A 195 18.11 -8.28 2.79
CA VAL A 195 16.87 -8.63 2.10
C VAL A 195 16.96 -8.11 0.68
N CYS A 196 16.86 -9.00 -0.29
CA CYS A 196 16.73 -8.68 -1.70
C CYS A 196 15.30 -8.24 -2.00
N VAL A 197 15.16 -7.11 -2.66
CA VAL A 197 13.87 -6.53 -3.08
C VAL A 197 13.94 -6.24 -4.57
N PRO A 198 13.46 -7.15 -5.42
CA PRO A 198 13.26 -6.85 -6.84
C PRO A 198 12.29 -5.68 -6.99
N CYS A 199 12.66 -4.73 -7.82
CA CYS A 199 11.89 -3.53 -8.13
C CYS A 199 11.70 -3.43 -9.63
N ALA A 200 10.53 -2.98 -10.06
CA ALA A 200 10.25 -2.69 -11.45
C ALA A 200 9.44 -1.40 -11.58
N ILE A 201 9.66 -0.68 -12.69
CA ILE A 201 8.91 0.53 -13.02
C ILE A 201 8.76 0.62 -14.54
N ASN A 202 7.54 0.89 -15.02
CA ASN A 202 7.30 1.06 -16.43
C ASN A 202 7.51 2.52 -16.89
N GLU A 203 7.45 2.76 -18.19
CA GLU A 203 7.57 4.11 -18.77
C GLU A 203 6.45 5.06 -18.34
N GLY A 204 5.26 4.54 -18.01
CA GLY A 204 4.16 5.28 -17.40
C GLY A 204 4.42 5.72 -15.97
N GLY A 205 5.47 5.17 -15.33
CA GLY A 205 5.87 5.45 -13.95
C GLY A 205 5.10 4.67 -12.92
N VAL A 206 4.38 3.63 -13.32
CA VAL A 206 3.81 2.63 -12.41
C VAL A 206 4.93 1.74 -11.90
N SER A 207 4.99 1.52 -10.60
CA SER A 207 6.09 0.81 -9.94
C SER A 207 5.59 -0.33 -9.06
N TYR A 208 6.45 -1.34 -8.90
CA TYR A 208 6.23 -2.46 -8.00
C TYR A 208 7.53 -2.88 -7.31
N ALA A 209 7.45 -3.22 -6.04
CA ALA A 209 8.56 -3.75 -5.26
C ALA A 209 8.03 -4.61 -4.12
N GLU A 210 8.64 -5.78 -3.90
CA GLU A 210 8.29 -6.70 -2.83
C GLU A 210 9.54 -7.44 -2.31
N PRO A 211 9.62 -7.82 -1.00
CA PRO A 211 10.73 -8.59 -0.48
C PRO A 211 10.70 -10.02 -1.05
N ALA A 212 11.81 -10.48 -1.63
CA ALA A 212 11.89 -11.80 -2.25
C ALA A 212 12.58 -12.84 -1.35
N LYS A 213 13.82 -12.58 -0.96
CA LYS A 213 14.65 -13.51 -0.17
C LYS A 213 15.82 -12.79 0.52
N LEU A 214 16.60 -13.54 1.29
CA LEU A 214 17.88 -13.07 1.80
C LEU A 214 19.01 -13.34 0.79
N GLY A 215 19.94 -12.40 0.68
CA GLY A 215 21.11 -12.51 -0.18
C GLY A 215 20.85 -12.24 -1.64
N LYS A 216 21.64 -12.87 -2.52
CA LYS A 216 21.63 -12.64 -3.98
C LYS A 216 20.30 -13.06 -4.60
N VAL A 217 19.85 -12.32 -5.61
CA VAL A 217 18.64 -12.63 -6.40
C VAL A 217 18.77 -13.96 -7.15
N SER A 218 17.64 -14.58 -7.45
CA SER A 218 17.54 -15.74 -8.36
C SER A 218 16.34 -15.56 -9.29
N SER A 219 16.36 -16.26 -10.41
CA SER A 219 15.25 -16.22 -11.38
C SER A 219 13.90 -16.56 -10.76
N ASP A 220 13.85 -17.56 -9.89
CA ASP A 220 12.63 -17.96 -9.20
C ASP A 220 12.08 -16.85 -8.29
N CYS A 221 12.99 -16.08 -7.65
CA CYS A 221 12.60 -14.93 -6.84
C CYS A 221 12.03 -13.79 -7.68
N ILE A 222 12.65 -13.51 -8.83
CA ILE A 222 12.15 -12.54 -9.79
C ILE A 222 10.79 -12.99 -10.31
N ALA A 223 10.64 -14.25 -10.68
CA ALA A 223 9.39 -14.81 -11.17
C ALA A 223 8.27 -14.74 -10.11
N LYS A 224 8.59 -14.98 -8.84
CA LYS A 224 7.64 -14.87 -7.73
C LYS A 224 7.15 -13.44 -7.53
N VAL A 225 8.05 -12.45 -7.61
CA VAL A 225 7.72 -11.03 -7.33
C VAL A 225 7.18 -10.33 -8.57
N LEU A 226 7.85 -10.46 -9.71
CA LEU A 226 7.53 -9.67 -10.91
C LEU A 226 6.66 -10.43 -11.91
N GLY A 227 6.54 -11.73 -11.75
CA GLY A 227 5.87 -12.58 -12.73
C GLY A 227 4.36 -12.37 -12.85
N GLY A 228 3.70 -11.87 -11.82
CA GLY A 228 2.28 -11.51 -11.86
C GLY A 228 2.01 -10.09 -12.37
N VAL A 229 3.05 -9.22 -12.36
CA VAL A 229 2.88 -7.79 -12.67
C VAL A 229 3.47 -7.37 -14.02
N ILE A 230 4.39 -8.15 -14.60
CA ILE A 230 4.93 -7.90 -15.95
C ILE A 230 4.24 -8.86 -16.93
N PRO A 231 3.40 -8.38 -17.86
CA PRO A 231 2.70 -9.23 -18.81
C PRO A 231 3.65 -9.74 -19.92
N PRO A 232 3.30 -10.86 -20.58
CA PRO A 232 3.94 -11.27 -21.83
C PRO A 232 3.88 -10.15 -22.88
N GLY A 233 4.94 -10.02 -23.68
CA GLY A 233 5.03 -8.96 -24.70
C GLY A 233 5.58 -7.62 -24.19
N ALA A 234 5.78 -7.44 -22.90
CA ALA A 234 6.54 -6.31 -22.36
C ALA A 234 8.02 -6.39 -22.77
N VAL A 235 8.71 -5.25 -22.73
CA VAL A 235 10.17 -5.17 -22.94
C VAL A 235 10.83 -4.83 -21.61
N LEU A 236 11.57 -5.78 -21.06
CA LEU A 236 12.27 -5.66 -19.79
C LEU A 236 13.69 -5.14 -20.00
N CYS A 237 14.02 -4.02 -19.35
CA CYS A 237 15.35 -3.44 -19.33
C CYS A 237 16.00 -3.70 -17.96
N THR A 238 17.15 -4.35 -17.93
CA THR A 238 17.87 -4.70 -16.70
C THR A 238 19.38 -4.48 -16.85
N ASP A 239 20.09 -4.55 -15.73
CA ASP A 239 21.53 -4.78 -15.78
C ASP A 239 21.84 -6.20 -16.34
N ASN A 240 23.13 -6.56 -16.40
CA ASN A 240 23.58 -7.84 -16.96
C ASN A 240 23.45 -9.03 -15.98
N GLU A 241 22.50 -9.00 -15.02
CA GLU A 241 22.29 -10.12 -14.10
C GLU A 241 21.57 -11.29 -14.80
N ARG A 242 22.21 -12.46 -14.78
CA ARG A 242 21.73 -13.67 -15.48
C ARG A 242 20.35 -14.16 -15.05
N ALA A 243 19.91 -13.81 -13.84
CA ALA A 243 18.62 -14.22 -13.33
C ALA A 243 17.45 -13.69 -14.18
N TYR A 244 17.61 -12.52 -14.82
CA TYR A 244 16.60 -11.94 -15.71
C TYR A 244 16.52 -12.63 -17.07
N LEU A 245 17.62 -13.19 -17.59
CA LEU A 245 17.61 -13.96 -18.85
C LEU A 245 16.62 -15.13 -18.77
N ARG A 246 16.74 -15.93 -17.73
CA ARG A 246 15.85 -17.08 -17.53
C ARG A 246 14.41 -16.64 -17.32
N PHE A 247 14.18 -15.65 -16.46
CA PHE A 247 12.85 -15.11 -16.17
C PHE A 247 12.14 -14.60 -17.44
N ALA A 248 12.83 -13.79 -18.26
CA ALA A 248 12.26 -13.23 -19.48
C ALA A 248 11.98 -14.33 -20.53
N GLY A 249 12.92 -15.28 -20.71
CA GLY A 249 12.78 -16.38 -21.68
C GLY A 249 11.59 -17.30 -21.36
N GLU A 250 11.39 -17.64 -20.10
CA GLU A 250 10.27 -18.52 -19.66
C GLU A 250 8.89 -17.88 -19.81
N ARG A 251 8.82 -16.54 -19.95
CA ARG A 251 7.55 -15.78 -19.94
C ARG A 251 7.23 -15.03 -21.24
N GLY A 252 8.07 -15.16 -22.26
CA GLY A 252 7.85 -14.43 -23.52
C GLY A 252 7.98 -12.91 -23.36
N ILE A 253 8.85 -12.45 -22.47
CA ILE A 253 9.14 -11.03 -22.22
C ILE A 253 10.39 -10.68 -23.04
N GLY A 254 10.32 -9.59 -23.83
CA GLY A 254 11.48 -9.07 -24.54
C GLY A 254 12.55 -8.58 -23.55
N LEU A 255 13.82 -8.93 -23.75
CA LEU A 255 14.89 -8.52 -22.82
C LEU A 255 15.90 -7.61 -23.51
N VAL A 256 16.22 -6.52 -22.83
CA VAL A 256 17.31 -5.60 -23.18
C VAL A 256 18.20 -5.45 -21.94
N GLN A 257 19.42 -5.97 -22.03
CA GLN A 257 20.38 -5.88 -20.93
C GLN A 257 21.36 -4.74 -21.16
N MET A 258 21.68 -4.02 -20.09
CA MET A 258 22.65 -2.93 -20.09
C MET A 258 24.02 -3.46 -19.71
N ASP A 259 25.05 -3.01 -20.41
CA ASP A 259 26.43 -3.26 -19.99
C ASP A 259 26.74 -2.52 -18.69
N THR A 260 27.71 -3.06 -17.95
CA THR A 260 28.10 -2.58 -16.62
C THR A 260 28.52 -1.10 -16.64
N ASP A 261 29.07 -0.62 -17.73
CA ASP A 261 29.56 0.75 -17.87
C ASP A 261 28.56 1.71 -18.51
N SER A 262 27.51 1.19 -19.17
CA SER A 262 26.49 2.00 -19.81
C SER A 262 25.14 1.85 -19.12
N ARG A 263 24.55 2.98 -18.68
CA ARG A 263 23.21 3.02 -18.11
C ARG A 263 22.10 3.08 -19.15
N THR A 264 22.47 3.13 -20.41
CA THR A 264 21.55 3.21 -21.57
C THR A 264 22.13 2.46 -22.74
N THR A 265 21.26 1.85 -23.53
CA THR A 265 21.60 1.23 -24.82
C THR A 265 20.58 1.63 -25.87
N GLU A 266 20.97 1.54 -27.13
CA GLU A 266 20.07 1.76 -28.26
C GLU A 266 19.85 0.46 -29.01
N LYS A 267 18.60 0.10 -29.25
CA LYS A 267 18.18 -1.08 -29.99
C LYS A 267 16.97 -0.74 -30.84
N ASP A 268 17.01 -1.09 -32.12
CA ASP A 268 15.93 -0.84 -33.09
C ASP A 268 15.47 0.64 -33.15
N GLY A 269 16.42 1.59 -33.04
CA GLY A 269 16.14 3.02 -33.03
C GLY A 269 15.48 3.55 -31.76
N LYS A 270 15.33 2.72 -30.72
CA LYS A 270 14.83 3.11 -29.40
C LYS A 270 15.92 3.10 -28.35
N ARG A 271 15.91 4.11 -27.51
CA ARG A 271 16.80 4.21 -26.35
C ARG A 271 16.18 3.55 -25.15
N TYR A 272 16.89 2.60 -24.57
CA TYR A 272 16.53 1.88 -23.34
C TYR A 272 17.49 2.25 -22.21
N GLY A 273 17.05 2.10 -20.96
CA GLY A 273 17.87 2.40 -19.78
C GLY A 273 17.31 1.80 -18.51
N ILE A 274 18.04 2.02 -17.41
CA ILE A 274 17.66 1.62 -16.04
C ILE A 274 17.62 2.82 -15.08
N GLN A 275 17.48 4.02 -15.62
CA GLN A 275 17.55 5.24 -14.81
C GLN A 275 16.31 5.48 -13.98
N ARG A 276 15.11 5.07 -14.47
CA ARG A 276 13.84 5.20 -13.74
C ARG A 276 13.83 4.30 -12.50
N VAL A 277 14.30 3.04 -12.64
CA VAL A 277 14.37 2.12 -11.51
C VAL A 277 15.41 2.57 -10.49
N ASN A 278 16.55 3.12 -10.92
CA ASN A 278 17.55 3.71 -10.03
C ASN A 278 17.01 4.93 -9.27
N ALA A 279 16.26 5.80 -9.95
CA ALA A 279 15.58 6.93 -9.32
C ALA A 279 14.49 6.45 -8.34
N TYR A 280 13.77 5.38 -8.68
CA TYR A 280 12.81 4.73 -7.79
C TYR A 280 13.50 4.19 -6.52
N HIS A 281 14.64 3.50 -6.66
CA HIS A 281 15.43 3.02 -5.52
C HIS A 281 15.82 4.16 -4.55
N SER A 282 16.22 5.30 -5.09
CA SER A 282 16.58 6.47 -4.28
C SER A 282 15.37 6.99 -3.49
N ARG A 283 14.20 7.09 -4.15
CA ARG A 283 12.95 7.51 -3.50
C ARG A 283 12.50 6.51 -2.44
N LEU A 284 12.53 5.22 -2.75
CA LEU A 284 12.16 4.15 -1.82
C LEU A 284 13.04 4.15 -0.56
N LYS A 285 14.36 4.28 -0.74
CA LYS A 285 15.30 4.39 0.39
C LYS A 285 15.04 5.63 1.23
N GLY A 286 14.80 6.79 0.60
CA GLY A 286 14.43 8.03 1.26
C GLY A 286 13.10 7.93 2.03
N PHE A 287 12.10 7.25 1.45
CA PHE A 287 10.83 6.98 2.13
C PHE A 287 11.02 6.13 3.39
N LEU A 288 11.76 5.02 3.30
CA LEU A 288 12.00 4.13 4.45
C LEU A 288 12.86 4.78 5.54
N GLN A 289 13.78 5.68 5.18
CA GLN A 289 14.65 6.36 6.13
C GLN A 289 13.87 7.21 7.14
N ARG A 290 12.72 7.76 6.77
CA ARG A 290 11.85 8.56 7.65
C ARG A 290 11.41 7.81 8.91
N PHE A 291 11.34 6.50 8.85
CA PHE A 291 10.86 5.65 9.95
C PHE A 291 11.99 5.19 10.89
N HIS A 292 13.22 5.66 10.67
CA HIS A 292 14.39 5.35 11.52
C HIS A 292 14.57 3.86 11.79
N GLY A 293 14.40 3.05 10.73
CA GLY A 293 14.53 1.60 10.75
C GLY A 293 13.19 0.88 10.88
N VAL A 294 12.88 0.11 9.86
CA VAL A 294 11.73 -0.79 9.79
C VAL A 294 12.22 -2.20 10.10
N SER A 295 11.47 -2.96 10.91
CA SER A 295 11.76 -4.39 11.09
C SER A 295 11.55 -5.13 9.76
N THR A 296 12.45 -6.04 9.42
CA THR A 296 12.31 -6.88 8.21
C THR A 296 10.97 -7.59 8.16
N LYS A 297 10.44 -8.00 9.29
CA LYS A 297 9.10 -8.55 9.49
C LYS A 297 7.98 -7.73 8.85
N TYR A 298 8.15 -6.43 8.77
CA TYR A 298 7.14 -5.48 8.27
C TYR A 298 7.58 -4.75 7.00
N LEU A 299 8.74 -5.11 6.45
CA LEU A 299 9.28 -4.44 5.26
C LEU A 299 8.27 -4.48 4.10
N GLY A 300 7.65 -5.64 3.85
CA GLY A 300 6.64 -5.78 2.79
C GLY A 300 5.51 -4.75 2.90
N ASN A 301 4.97 -4.54 4.11
CA ASN A 301 3.93 -3.53 4.31
C ASN A 301 4.39 -2.11 3.95
N TYR A 302 5.63 -1.76 4.27
CA TYR A 302 6.16 -0.44 3.91
C TYR A 302 6.45 -0.31 2.41
N LEU A 303 6.80 -1.41 1.74
CA LEU A 303 6.91 -1.43 0.28
C LEU A 303 5.54 -1.26 -0.39
N VAL A 304 4.50 -1.96 0.09
CA VAL A 304 3.11 -1.73 -0.32
C VAL A 304 2.72 -0.26 -0.17
N TRP A 305 3.05 0.35 0.97
CA TRP A 305 2.77 1.77 1.18
C TRP A 305 3.48 2.67 0.17
N ASN A 306 4.78 2.43 -0.07
CA ASN A 306 5.53 3.17 -1.07
C ASN A 306 4.97 2.98 -2.49
N ASN A 307 4.70 1.73 -2.88
CA ASN A 307 4.10 1.41 -4.19
C ASN A 307 2.76 2.13 -4.37
N PHE A 308 1.90 2.09 -3.36
CA PHE A 308 0.62 2.77 -3.39
C PHE A 308 0.77 4.29 -3.57
N LEU A 309 1.65 4.93 -2.81
CA LEU A 309 1.89 6.38 -2.91
C LEU A 309 2.55 6.78 -4.24
N GLU A 310 3.54 6.02 -4.73
CA GLU A 310 4.21 6.29 -6.00
C GLU A 310 3.22 6.16 -7.18
N ASN A 311 2.41 5.10 -7.20
CA ASN A 311 1.49 4.81 -8.30
C ASN A 311 0.32 5.80 -8.36
N ASN A 312 -0.10 6.37 -7.23
CA ASN A 312 -1.16 7.37 -7.17
C ASN A 312 -0.63 8.82 -7.25
N ARG A 313 0.69 9.03 -7.25
CA ARG A 313 1.29 10.37 -7.25
C ARG A 313 1.01 11.18 -8.51
N ARG A 314 0.84 10.53 -9.64
CA ARG A 314 0.61 11.14 -10.96
C ARG A 314 -0.87 11.27 -11.34
N GLY A 315 -1.71 10.44 -10.75
CA GLY A 315 -3.15 10.58 -10.85
C GLY A 315 -3.61 11.67 -9.87
N ARG A 316 -4.39 12.63 -10.35
CA ARG A 316 -5.04 13.63 -9.49
C ARG A 316 -6.26 13.06 -8.77
N GLU A 317 -6.37 11.76 -8.67
CA GLU A 317 -7.40 11.11 -7.88
C GLU A 317 -7.12 11.36 -6.42
N ASP A 318 -8.16 11.55 -5.67
CA ASP A 318 -8.06 11.74 -4.22
C ASP A 318 -7.54 10.45 -3.57
N ILE A 319 -6.25 10.43 -3.26
CA ILE A 319 -5.56 9.30 -2.60
C ILE A 319 -6.30 8.92 -1.31
N LEU A 320 -6.83 9.91 -0.59
CA LEU A 320 -7.59 9.67 0.63
C LEU A 320 -8.87 8.88 0.35
N SER A 321 -9.61 9.27 -0.68
CA SER A 321 -10.84 8.57 -1.11
C SER A 321 -10.53 7.13 -1.52
N THR A 322 -9.47 6.92 -2.29
CA THR A 322 -9.01 5.58 -2.66
C THR A 322 -8.65 4.74 -1.45
N MET A 323 -7.86 5.28 -0.52
CA MET A 323 -7.51 4.58 0.72
C MET A 323 -8.75 4.28 1.57
N LEU A 324 -9.66 5.24 1.69
CA LEU A 324 -10.90 5.07 2.46
C LEU A 324 -11.78 3.98 1.84
N SER A 325 -11.97 4.01 0.54
CA SER A 325 -12.67 2.96 -0.19
C SER A 325 -12.07 1.59 0.08
N GLN A 326 -10.76 1.44 -0.05
CA GLN A 326 -10.08 0.17 0.17
C GLN A 326 -10.24 -0.37 1.59
N ILE A 327 -9.98 0.45 2.62
CA ILE A 327 -10.10 0.00 4.02
C ILE A 327 -11.54 -0.33 4.41
N THR A 328 -12.51 0.16 3.69
CA THR A 328 -13.93 -0.06 3.97
C THR A 328 -14.51 -1.23 3.18
N THR A 329 -14.10 -1.44 1.94
CA THR A 329 -14.63 -2.50 1.05
C THR A 329 -13.98 -3.85 1.30
N ILE A 330 -12.69 -3.89 1.56
CA ILE A 330 -11.95 -5.14 1.76
C ILE A 330 -12.46 -5.89 2.99
N ARG A 331 -12.75 -7.17 2.80
CA ARG A 331 -13.13 -8.06 3.87
C ARG A 331 -11.88 -8.51 4.63
N MET A 332 -11.69 -7.98 5.82
CA MET A 332 -10.52 -8.27 6.65
C MET A 332 -10.92 -8.77 8.03
N THR A 333 -10.32 -9.87 8.46
CA THR A 333 -10.51 -10.44 9.81
C THR A 333 -9.24 -10.39 10.66
N LEU A 334 -8.20 -9.69 10.20
CA LEU A 334 -6.90 -9.61 10.86
C LEU A 334 -7.01 -9.04 12.28
N ARG A 335 -6.45 -9.74 13.25
CA ARG A 335 -6.36 -9.28 14.64
C ARG A 335 -4.96 -8.72 14.94
N ASN A 336 -4.86 -7.83 15.92
CA ASN A 336 -3.57 -7.26 16.33
C ASN A 336 -2.53 -8.34 16.69
N ARG A 337 -2.96 -9.46 17.28
CA ARG A 337 -2.10 -10.59 17.59
C ARG A 337 -1.48 -11.26 16.36
N ASP A 338 -2.18 -11.23 15.22
CA ASP A 338 -1.72 -11.87 13.98
C ASP A 338 -0.59 -11.05 13.36
N ILE A 339 -0.64 -9.72 13.47
CA ILE A 339 0.44 -8.81 13.09
C ILE A 339 1.72 -9.13 13.89
N SER A 340 1.59 -9.37 15.19
CA SER A 340 2.75 -9.68 16.06
C SER A 340 3.35 -11.06 15.82
N LYS A 341 2.59 -12.00 15.27
CA LYS A 341 3.02 -13.38 14.99
C LYS A 341 3.72 -13.57 13.63
N ARG A 342 3.81 -12.54 12.81
CA ARG A 342 4.52 -12.62 11.52
C ARG A 342 5.97 -13.07 11.74
N PRO A 343 6.53 -13.88 10.84
CA PRO A 343 7.92 -14.32 10.95
C PRO A 343 8.88 -13.13 10.89
N PRO A 344 10.06 -13.20 11.55
CA PRO A 344 11.05 -12.13 11.55
C PRO A 344 11.58 -11.78 10.15
N VAL A 345 11.59 -12.76 9.25
CA VAL A 345 11.97 -12.64 7.85
C VAL A 345 10.89 -13.31 7.02
N PRO A 346 9.93 -12.55 6.48
CA PRO A 346 8.75 -13.09 5.79
C PRO A 346 9.06 -13.69 4.42
N CYS A 347 10.21 -13.36 3.83
CA CYS A 347 10.61 -13.82 2.51
C CYS A 347 11.40 -15.14 2.52
N ALA A 348 11.52 -15.79 3.67
CA ALA A 348 12.20 -17.06 3.79
C ALA A 348 11.19 -18.21 3.66
N ALA A 349 10.76 -18.52 2.46
CA ALA A 349 10.10 -19.80 2.13
C ALA A 349 10.31 -20.09 0.64
#